data_6ae774b7994040bab71ab7118988a0a6
#
_entry.id   6ae774b7994040bab71ab7118988a0a6
#
_cell.length_a   1.000
_cell.length_b   1.000
_cell.length_c   1.000
_cell.angle_alpha   90.00
_cell.angle_beta   90.00
_cell.angle_gamma   90.00
#
_symmetry.space_group_name_H-M   'P 1'
#
loop_
_entity.id
_entity.type
_entity.pdbx_description
1 polymer ?
#
loop_
_entity_poly.entity_id
_entity_poly.type
_entity_poly.pdbx_seq_one_letter_code
_entity_poly.pdbx_strand_id
1 'polypeptide(L)'
;QWNRWWIEDPEPMSSSIITLVRGVDPATDQPILQEYGRLDGIAETERIWSARFVEDRAYLVTFRNIDPLWTIDLSNPMSPEILGELKVPGVSTYIHPINEDMLLTIGMGPAGEDGLGLDWSNTRLSTFDISNITDPKEASVLSLSPVENPDEGRWTWAYSEAMYEHKAFQYWGPKEMLAVPLSTYRWVDDSTNEGDSWHYEYVSKAIIVN
;
A
#
# COMPACT_ATOMS: atom_id res chain seq x y z
N GLN A 1 -15.99 5.77 8.52
CA GLN A 1 -17.39 5.39 8.22
C GLN A 1 -18.35 5.50 9.44
N TRP A 2 -17.84 5.71 10.66
CA TRP A 2 -18.68 5.64 11.89
C TRP A 2 -19.62 6.85 12.07
N ASN A 3 -19.47 7.93 11.31
CA ASN A 3 -20.20 9.18 11.54
C ASN A 3 -21.23 9.58 10.45
N ARG A 4 -21.58 8.69 9.50
CA ARG A 4 -22.41 9.09 8.35
C ARG A 4 -23.80 8.44 8.29
N TRP A 5 -24.13 7.53 9.18
CA TRP A 5 -25.40 6.78 9.14
C TRP A 5 -26.65 7.62 9.46
N TRP A 6 -26.49 8.86 9.96
CA TRP A 6 -27.58 9.80 10.21
C TRP A 6 -27.73 10.91 9.15
N ILE A 7 -26.91 10.91 8.09
CA ILE A 7 -27.03 11.85 6.99
C ILE A 7 -27.86 11.18 5.91
N GLU A 8 -28.99 11.79 5.53
CA GLU A 8 -29.98 11.21 4.60
C GLU A 8 -29.40 10.95 3.20
N ASP A 9 -28.50 11.83 2.69
CA ASP A 9 -27.75 11.66 1.44
C ASP A 9 -26.29 12.08 1.67
N PRO A 10 -25.43 11.18 2.21
CA PRO A 10 -24.04 11.55 2.42
C PRO A 10 -23.32 11.76 1.11
N GLU A 11 -22.63 12.91 0.99
CA GLU A 11 -21.71 13.12 -0.13
C GLU A 11 -20.75 11.93 -0.29
N PRO A 12 -20.47 11.50 -1.52
CA PRO A 12 -19.52 10.44 -1.75
C PRO A 12 -18.16 10.80 -1.14
N MET A 13 -17.51 9.83 -0.54
CA MET A 13 -16.16 10.00 -0.02
C MET A 13 -15.23 10.26 -1.19
N SER A 14 -14.46 11.32 -1.16
CA SER A 14 -13.44 11.65 -2.16
C SER A 14 -12.11 11.97 -1.48
N SER A 15 -11.04 11.79 -2.20
CA SER A 15 -9.68 12.12 -1.77
C SER A 15 -9.19 13.35 -2.53
N SER A 16 -8.32 14.12 -1.90
CA SER A 16 -7.75 15.33 -2.49
C SER A 16 -6.27 15.45 -2.16
N ILE A 17 -5.53 16.08 -3.06
CA ILE A 17 -4.20 16.62 -2.78
C ILE A 17 -4.33 18.15 -2.66
N ILE A 18 -3.76 18.69 -1.60
CA ILE A 18 -3.68 20.12 -1.39
C ILE A 18 -2.21 20.50 -1.32
N THR A 19 -1.79 21.41 -2.17
CA THR A 19 -0.46 22.02 -2.09
C THR A 19 -0.52 23.27 -1.23
N LEU A 20 0.49 23.45 -0.39
CA LEU A 20 0.58 24.57 0.53
C LEU A 20 1.85 25.36 0.28
N VAL A 21 1.76 26.68 0.38
CA VAL A 21 2.90 27.59 0.33
C VAL A 21 3.05 28.31 1.66
N ARG A 22 4.29 28.58 2.03
CA ARG A 22 4.57 29.45 3.17
C ARG A 22 4.25 30.89 2.82
N GLY A 23 3.36 31.48 3.60
CA GLY A 23 3.00 32.90 3.52
C GLY A 23 3.20 33.60 4.85
N VAL A 24 2.75 34.85 4.91
CA VAL A 24 2.74 35.67 6.13
C VAL A 24 1.31 36.20 6.31
N ASP A 25 0.76 36.04 7.50
CA ASP A 25 -0.50 36.64 7.87
C ASP A 25 -0.37 38.17 7.90
N PRO A 26 -1.09 38.89 7.04
CA PRO A 26 -0.96 40.34 6.96
C PRO A 26 -1.44 41.08 8.23
N ALA A 27 -2.22 40.43 9.10
CA ALA A 27 -2.72 41.03 10.32
C ALA A 27 -1.77 40.87 11.52
N THR A 28 -1.02 39.76 11.56
CA THR A 28 -0.19 39.38 12.73
C THR A 28 1.29 39.31 12.44
N ASP A 29 1.70 39.43 11.17
CA ASP A 29 3.08 39.27 10.68
C ASP A 29 3.69 37.87 11.04
N GLN A 30 2.83 36.87 11.29
CA GLN A 30 3.25 35.53 11.63
C GLN A 30 3.30 34.64 10.38
N PRO A 31 4.25 33.66 10.33
CA PRO A 31 4.28 32.69 9.24
C PRO A 31 3.02 31.81 9.25
N ILE A 32 2.41 31.64 8.10
CA ILE A 32 1.24 30.79 7.87
C ILE A 32 1.48 29.87 6.69
N LEU A 33 0.70 28.78 6.62
CA LEU A 33 0.55 27.97 5.43
C LEU A 33 -0.74 28.36 4.71
N GLN A 34 -0.63 28.66 3.43
CA GLN A 34 -1.75 29.01 2.57
C GLN A 34 -1.94 27.95 1.49
N GLU A 35 -3.17 27.63 1.16
CA GLU A 35 -3.48 26.79 0.02
C GLU A 35 -2.97 27.48 -1.26
N TYR A 36 -2.23 26.73 -2.06
CA TYR A 36 -1.61 27.18 -3.30
C TYR A 36 -2.23 26.52 -4.53
N GLY A 37 -2.59 25.27 -4.42
CA GLY A 37 -3.29 24.49 -5.41
C GLY A 37 -4.01 23.30 -4.81
N ARG A 38 -4.91 22.72 -5.60
CA ARG A 38 -5.76 21.60 -5.17
C ARG A 38 -6.08 20.70 -6.35
N LEU A 39 -6.07 19.40 -6.09
CA LEU A 39 -6.61 18.36 -6.95
C LEU A 39 -7.66 17.61 -6.15
N ASP A 40 -8.91 17.74 -6.53
CA ASP A 40 -10.05 17.09 -5.89
C ASP A 40 -10.56 15.89 -6.70
N GLY A 41 -11.41 15.08 -6.09
CA GLY A 41 -12.14 14.01 -6.78
C GLY A 41 -11.28 12.80 -7.12
N ILE A 42 -10.15 12.60 -6.43
CA ILE A 42 -9.32 11.41 -6.62
C ILE A 42 -10.08 10.22 -6.04
N ALA A 43 -10.32 9.19 -6.86
CA ALA A 43 -10.91 7.92 -6.44
C ALA A 43 -12.20 8.10 -5.61
N GLU A 44 -13.26 8.63 -6.23
CA GLU A 44 -14.57 8.79 -5.57
C GLU A 44 -15.03 7.48 -4.94
N THR A 45 -15.50 7.57 -3.69
CA THR A 45 -15.93 6.45 -2.83
C THR A 45 -14.82 5.57 -2.27
N GLU A 46 -13.56 5.87 -2.54
CA GLU A 46 -12.40 5.16 -2.01
C GLU A 46 -11.68 6.00 -0.95
N ARG A 47 -10.88 5.35 -0.13
CA ARG A 47 -9.99 6.03 0.83
C ARG A 47 -8.53 5.81 0.45
N ILE A 48 -7.68 6.79 0.77
CA ILE A 48 -6.24 6.65 0.63
C ILE A 48 -5.73 5.63 1.67
N TRP A 49 -4.96 4.66 1.20
CA TRP A 49 -4.26 3.67 2.02
C TRP A 49 -2.78 4.01 2.18
N SER A 50 -2.15 4.44 1.11
CA SER A 50 -0.78 4.93 1.17
C SER A 50 -0.56 6.08 0.21
N ALA A 51 0.44 6.90 0.53
CA ALA A 51 0.87 8.01 -0.29
C ALA A 51 2.39 8.14 -0.23
N ARG A 52 3.02 8.45 -1.36
CA ARG A 52 4.44 8.75 -1.44
C ARG A 52 4.66 9.98 -2.31
N PHE A 53 5.34 10.96 -1.75
CA PHE A 53 5.76 12.16 -2.45
C PHE A 53 7.25 12.07 -2.75
N VAL A 54 7.62 12.28 -4.01
CA VAL A 54 9.00 12.23 -4.49
C VAL A 54 9.19 13.39 -5.44
N GLU A 55 9.98 14.40 -5.03
CA GLU A 55 10.22 15.61 -5.82
C GLU A 55 8.92 16.26 -6.30
N ASP A 56 8.70 16.30 -7.61
CA ASP A 56 7.53 16.87 -8.28
C ASP A 56 6.44 15.83 -8.61
N ARG A 57 6.46 14.67 -7.98
CA ARG A 57 5.52 13.57 -8.19
C ARG A 57 4.88 13.09 -6.90
N ALA A 58 3.65 12.61 -7.01
CA ALA A 58 3.00 11.84 -5.96
C ALA A 58 2.45 10.52 -6.50
N TYR A 59 2.52 9.50 -5.65
CA TYR A 59 1.96 8.18 -5.86
C TYR A 59 0.96 7.94 -4.75
N LEU A 60 -0.30 7.64 -5.10
CA LEU A 60 -1.35 7.33 -4.15
C LEU A 60 -1.87 5.94 -4.42
N VAL A 61 -2.18 5.25 -3.35
CA VAL A 61 -2.93 4.00 -3.38
C VAL A 61 -4.24 4.23 -2.65
N THR A 62 -5.34 4.01 -3.35
CA THR A 62 -6.69 4.07 -2.80
C THR A 62 -7.31 2.68 -2.87
N PHE A 63 -8.32 2.39 -2.09
CA PHE A 63 -8.93 1.07 -2.06
C PHE A 63 -10.41 1.12 -1.69
N ARG A 64 -11.19 0.35 -2.45
CA ARG A 64 -12.55 -0.06 -2.11
C ARG A 64 -12.76 -1.55 -2.33
N ASN A 65 -12.47 -2.07 -3.52
CA ASN A 65 -12.53 -3.50 -3.88
C ASN A 65 -11.35 -3.93 -4.74
N ILE A 66 -10.82 -3.03 -5.56
CA ILE A 66 -9.59 -3.14 -6.36
C ILE A 66 -8.78 -1.90 -6.04
N ASP A 67 -7.49 -2.03 -6.09
CA ASP A 67 -6.55 -0.99 -5.69
C ASP A 67 -5.98 -0.24 -6.90
N PRO A 68 -6.37 1.01 -7.15
CA PRO A 68 -5.66 1.81 -8.14
C PRO A 68 -4.41 2.47 -7.52
N LEU A 69 -3.27 2.29 -8.20
CA LEU A 69 -2.10 3.14 -8.06
C LEU A 69 -2.30 4.37 -8.95
N TRP A 70 -2.36 5.54 -8.34
CA TRP A 70 -2.44 6.83 -9.02
C TRP A 70 -1.06 7.45 -9.13
N THR A 71 -0.74 7.97 -10.30
CA THR A 71 0.46 8.78 -10.53
C THR A 71 0.04 10.23 -10.77
N ILE A 72 0.69 11.17 -10.07
CA ILE A 72 0.25 12.56 -10.01
C ILE A 72 1.45 13.48 -10.24
N ASP A 73 1.27 14.46 -11.11
CA ASP A 73 2.21 15.56 -11.36
C ASP A 73 2.00 16.68 -10.35
N LEU A 74 3.08 17.10 -9.72
CA LEU A 74 3.17 18.23 -8.80
C LEU A 74 4.15 19.31 -9.30
N SER A 75 4.67 19.19 -10.52
CA SER A 75 5.64 20.14 -11.10
C SER A 75 5.09 21.56 -11.14
N ASN A 76 3.78 21.69 -11.36
CA ASN A 76 3.05 22.92 -11.12
C ASN A 76 2.22 22.81 -9.84
N PRO A 77 2.71 23.28 -8.70
CA PRO A 77 1.99 23.13 -7.44
C PRO A 77 0.69 23.92 -7.35
N MET A 78 0.43 24.84 -8.27
CA MET A 78 -0.86 25.54 -8.36
C MET A 78 -1.95 24.71 -9.05
N SER A 79 -1.53 23.72 -9.86
CA SER A 79 -2.44 22.87 -10.64
C SER A 79 -1.91 21.43 -10.67
N PRO A 80 -1.99 20.68 -9.56
CA PRO A 80 -1.64 19.26 -9.56
C PRO A 80 -2.56 18.48 -10.51
N GLU A 81 -2.00 17.48 -11.22
CA GLU A 81 -2.74 16.73 -12.23
C GLU A 81 -2.52 15.21 -12.10
N ILE A 82 -3.59 14.41 -12.31
CA ILE A 82 -3.48 12.96 -12.45
C ILE A 82 -2.86 12.66 -13.81
N LEU A 83 -1.77 11.90 -13.82
CA LEU A 83 -1.11 11.45 -15.03
C LEU A 83 -1.51 10.05 -15.46
N GLY A 84 -1.70 9.14 -14.51
CA GLY A 84 -2.03 7.75 -14.78
C GLY A 84 -2.74 7.05 -13.62
N GLU A 85 -3.37 5.94 -13.97
CA GLU A 85 -4.04 5.03 -13.05
C GLU A 85 -3.70 3.59 -13.42
N LEU A 86 -3.30 2.77 -12.46
CA LEU A 86 -3.12 1.34 -12.63
C LEU A 86 -3.94 0.57 -11.61
N LYS A 87 -4.90 -0.22 -12.06
CA LYS A 87 -5.67 -1.11 -11.19
C LYS A 87 -4.93 -2.41 -10.96
N VAL A 88 -4.67 -2.72 -9.68
CA VAL A 88 -3.96 -3.94 -9.28
C VAL A 88 -4.76 -4.70 -8.22
N PRO A 89 -4.73 -6.05 -8.23
CA PRO A 89 -5.33 -6.85 -7.18
C PRO A 89 -4.61 -6.68 -5.83
N GLY A 90 -5.37 -6.60 -4.74
CA GLY A 90 -4.82 -6.40 -3.39
C GLY A 90 -4.63 -4.93 -3.01
N VAL A 91 -3.76 -4.61 -2.07
CA VAL A 91 -3.48 -3.23 -1.62
C VAL A 91 -2.04 -3.03 -1.21
N SER A 92 -1.44 -1.92 -1.64
CA SER A 92 -0.14 -1.46 -1.16
C SER A 92 -0.30 -0.48 -0.01
N THR A 93 0.19 -0.84 1.17
CA THR A 93 0.09 -0.01 2.38
C THR A 93 1.31 0.88 2.59
N TYR A 94 2.43 0.56 1.93
CA TYR A 94 3.63 1.38 1.91
C TYR A 94 4.29 1.35 0.53
N ILE A 95 4.77 2.51 0.08
CA ILE A 95 5.42 2.73 -1.22
C ILE A 95 6.84 3.22 -1.01
N HIS A 96 7.81 2.56 -1.63
CA HIS A 96 9.22 2.92 -1.61
C HIS A 96 9.75 3.11 -3.03
N PRO A 97 10.22 4.31 -3.42
CA PRO A 97 10.89 4.51 -4.70
C PRO A 97 12.25 3.81 -4.69
N ILE A 98 12.50 2.92 -5.64
CA ILE A 98 13.81 2.31 -5.84
C ILE A 98 14.71 3.27 -6.62
N ASN A 99 14.17 3.83 -7.69
CA ASN A 99 14.79 4.82 -8.57
C ASN A 99 13.69 5.64 -9.28
N GLU A 100 14.05 6.39 -10.31
CA GLU A 100 13.13 7.26 -11.07
C GLU A 100 12.03 6.48 -11.81
N ASP A 101 12.30 5.21 -12.16
CA ASP A 101 11.44 4.37 -13.01
C ASP A 101 10.76 3.22 -12.26
N MET A 102 11.09 3.00 -10.99
CA MET A 102 10.61 1.82 -10.25
C MET A 102 10.16 2.15 -8.83
N LEU A 103 8.98 1.64 -8.47
CA LEU A 103 8.49 1.59 -7.10
C LEU A 103 8.51 0.15 -6.56
N LEU A 104 8.82 0.01 -5.28
CA LEU A 104 8.67 -1.22 -4.50
C LEU A 104 7.62 -0.98 -3.43
N THR A 105 6.69 -1.89 -3.27
CA THR A 105 5.62 -1.76 -2.29
C THR A 105 5.49 -2.99 -1.42
N ILE A 106 4.92 -2.82 -0.24
CA ILE A 106 4.47 -3.90 0.62
C ILE A 106 3.00 -3.69 0.97
N GLY A 107 2.25 -4.78 1.08
CA GLY A 107 0.84 -4.72 1.41
C GLY A 107 0.20 -6.10 1.49
N MET A 108 -1.07 -6.19 1.12
CA MET A 108 -1.88 -7.41 1.18
C MET A 108 -2.30 -7.87 -0.22
N GLY A 109 -2.36 -9.18 -0.41
CA GLY A 109 -2.87 -9.77 -1.63
C GLY A 109 -4.40 -9.68 -1.76
N PRO A 110 -4.95 -10.02 -2.93
CA PRO A 110 -6.40 -10.13 -3.12
C PRO A 110 -6.95 -11.35 -2.38
N ALA A 111 -8.23 -11.28 -1.94
CA ALA A 111 -8.91 -12.38 -1.27
C ALA A 111 -9.39 -13.48 -2.22
N GLY A 112 -9.69 -13.13 -3.47
CA GLY A 112 -10.23 -14.04 -4.47
C GLY A 112 -9.40 -14.12 -5.74
N GLU A 113 -9.64 -15.17 -6.54
CA GLU A 113 -9.03 -15.34 -7.86
C GLU A 113 -9.48 -14.26 -8.86
N ASP A 114 -10.61 -13.62 -8.61
CA ASP A 114 -11.13 -12.49 -9.37
C ASP A 114 -10.38 -11.17 -9.06
N GLY A 115 -9.44 -11.21 -8.13
CA GLY A 115 -8.64 -10.05 -7.72
C GLY A 115 -9.36 -9.10 -6.75
N LEU A 116 -10.57 -9.44 -6.32
CA LEU A 116 -11.37 -8.57 -5.45
C LEU A 116 -11.11 -8.82 -3.96
N GLY A 117 -11.35 -7.79 -3.17
CA GLY A 117 -11.20 -7.85 -1.71
C GLY A 117 -9.74 -7.93 -1.25
N LEU A 118 -9.55 -8.10 0.06
CA LEU A 118 -8.21 -8.19 0.67
C LEU A 118 -8.06 -9.47 1.46
N ASP A 119 -6.98 -10.17 1.19
CA ASP A 119 -6.52 -11.28 2.03
C ASP A 119 -5.55 -10.76 3.10
N TRP A 120 -6.07 -10.53 4.30
CA TRP A 120 -5.31 -10.07 5.46
C TRP A 120 -4.27 -11.09 5.94
N SER A 121 -4.35 -12.32 5.45
CA SER A 121 -3.38 -13.38 5.75
C SER A 121 -2.21 -13.41 4.77
N ASN A 122 -2.26 -12.63 3.69
CA ASN A 122 -1.30 -12.66 2.60
C ASN A 122 -0.51 -11.34 2.50
N THR A 123 0.66 -11.30 3.14
CA THR A 123 1.62 -10.21 2.94
C THR A 123 2.32 -10.39 1.61
N ARG A 124 2.33 -9.34 0.77
CA ARG A 124 2.99 -9.36 -0.54
C ARG A 124 3.89 -8.15 -0.76
N LEU A 125 4.92 -8.35 -1.57
CA LEU A 125 5.72 -7.30 -2.20
C LEU A 125 5.30 -7.20 -3.66
N SER A 126 5.25 -5.97 -4.18
CA SER A 126 5.06 -5.71 -5.61
C SER A 126 6.05 -4.67 -6.10
N THR A 127 6.50 -4.80 -7.35
CA THR A 127 7.25 -3.74 -8.03
C THR A 127 6.41 -3.16 -9.15
N PHE A 128 6.53 -1.85 -9.35
CA PHE A 128 5.83 -1.13 -10.40
C PHE A 128 6.82 -0.40 -11.29
N ASP A 129 6.72 -0.64 -12.59
CA ASP A 129 7.40 0.13 -13.63
C ASP A 129 6.61 1.42 -13.87
N ILE A 130 7.24 2.55 -13.57
CA ILE A 130 6.74 3.91 -13.74
C ILE A 130 7.56 4.72 -14.74
N SER A 131 8.37 4.06 -15.56
CA SER A 131 9.15 4.70 -16.64
C SER A 131 8.24 5.46 -17.61
N ASN A 132 7.04 4.91 -17.86
CA ASN A 132 5.95 5.67 -18.46
C ASN A 132 4.93 6.02 -17.38
N ILE A 133 5.04 7.22 -16.83
CA ILE A 133 4.20 7.66 -15.71
C ILE A 133 2.71 7.76 -16.03
N THR A 134 2.34 7.86 -17.32
CA THR A 134 0.94 7.88 -17.78
C THR A 134 0.36 6.48 -18.01
N ASP A 135 1.20 5.45 -18.03
CA ASP A 135 0.81 4.04 -18.19
C ASP A 135 1.67 3.15 -17.29
N PRO A 136 1.56 3.29 -15.94
CA PRO A 136 2.32 2.48 -15.00
C PRO A 136 1.91 1.01 -15.09
N LYS A 137 2.85 0.09 -14.75
CA LYS A 137 2.62 -1.36 -14.84
C LYS A 137 3.12 -2.09 -13.61
N GLU A 138 2.39 -3.10 -13.17
CA GLU A 138 2.92 -4.04 -12.18
C GLU A 138 3.96 -4.93 -12.85
N ALA A 139 5.22 -4.82 -12.42
CA ALA A 139 6.35 -5.53 -13.01
C ALA A 139 6.54 -6.92 -12.38
N SER A 140 6.39 -7.03 -11.06
CA SER A 140 6.48 -8.32 -10.36
C SER A 140 5.69 -8.33 -9.04
N VAL A 141 5.35 -9.53 -8.59
CA VAL A 141 4.67 -9.78 -7.32
C VAL A 141 5.34 -10.95 -6.62
N LEU A 142 5.58 -10.80 -5.32
CA LEU A 142 6.09 -11.85 -4.44
C LEU A 142 5.20 -11.95 -3.19
N SER A 143 4.51 -13.08 -3.03
CA SER A 143 3.84 -13.39 -1.77
C SER A 143 4.89 -13.82 -0.74
N LEU A 144 4.83 -13.24 0.46
CA LEU A 144 5.64 -13.63 1.61
C LEU A 144 4.93 -14.62 2.51
N SER A 145 3.66 -14.92 2.23
CA SER A 145 2.91 -15.93 2.97
C SER A 145 3.45 -17.31 2.69
N PRO A 146 3.50 -18.20 3.70
CA PRO A 146 3.86 -19.59 3.48
C PRO A 146 2.89 -20.20 2.46
N VAL A 147 3.45 -20.83 1.43
CA VAL A 147 2.64 -21.67 0.52
C VAL A 147 2.39 -22.97 1.23
N GLU A 148 1.18 -23.19 1.70
CA GLU A 148 0.74 -24.48 2.20
C GLU A 148 -0.12 -25.19 1.16
N ASN A 149 -0.18 -26.52 1.32
CA ASN A 149 -0.94 -27.37 0.43
C ASN A 149 -2.44 -26.99 0.51
N PRO A 150 -3.02 -26.35 -0.51
CA PRO A 150 -4.43 -25.92 -0.46
C PRO A 150 -5.41 -27.08 -0.29
N ASP A 151 -4.99 -28.32 -0.59
CA ASP A 151 -5.81 -29.52 -0.47
C ASP A 151 -6.07 -29.94 0.99
N GLU A 152 -5.34 -29.38 1.94
CA GLU A 152 -5.45 -29.74 3.36
C GLU A 152 -6.37 -28.82 4.17
N GLY A 153 -6.91 -27.77 3.55
CA GLY A 153 -7.85 -26.82 4.22
C GLY A 153 -7.24 -26.07 5.39
N ARG A 154 -5.93 -25.96 5.45
CA ARG A 154 -5.18 -25.39 6.56
C ARG A 154 -4.92 -23.91 6.31
N TRP A 155 -5.27 -23.11 7.29
CA TRP A 155 -5.11 -21.66 7.22
C TRP A 155 -3.68 -21.26 7.61
N THR A 156 -3.05 -20.47 6.77
CA THR A 156 -1.78 -19.78 7.05
C THR A 156 -1.99 -18.29 7.12
N TRP A 157 -1.18 -17.62 7.90
CA TRP A 157 -1.23 -16.19 8.05
C TRP A 157 0.19 -15.62 8.06
N ALA A 158 0.40 -14.54 7.31
CA ALA A 158 1.65 -13.80 7.29
C ALA A 158 1.38 -12.31 7.51
N TYR A 159 2.19 -11.71 8.34
CA TYR A 159 2.10 -10.30 8.68
C TYR A 159 3.50 -9.68 8.76
N SER A 160 3.63 -8.46 8.26
CA SER A 160 4.85 -7.68 8.40
C SER A 160 4.55 -6.32 9.03
N GLU A 161 5.33 -5.96 10.04
CA GLU A 161 5.33 -4.61 10.62
C GLU A 161 5.60 -3.52 9.55
N ALA A 162 6.37 -3.87 8.50
CA ALA A 162 6.71 -2.96 7.42
C ALA A 162 5.49 -2.47 6.61
N MET A 163 4.33 -3.10 6.76
CA MET A 163 3.08 -2.63 6.15
C MET A 163 2.55 -1.34 6.79
N TYR A 164 2.91 -1.05 8.05
CA TYR A 164 2.35 0.08 8.81
C TYR A 164 3.41 0.94 9.48
N GLU A 165 4.60 0.37 9.76
CA GLU A 165 5.73 1.08 10.33
C GLU A 165 6.86 1.17 9.28
N HIS A 166 6.97 2.30 8.61
CA HIS A 166 7.94 2.51 7.52
C HIS A 166 9.40 2.31 7.94
N LYS A 167 9.74 2.45 9.24
CA LYS A 167 11.08 2.16 9.75
C LYS A 167 11.41 0.67 9.74
N ALA A 168 10.41 -0.20 9.69
CA ALA A 168 10.60 -1.64 9.55
C ALA A 168 10.86 -2.07 8.10
N PHE A 169 10.65 -1.18 7.13
CA PHE A 169 10.96 -1.39 5.73
C PHE A 169 12.36 -0.86 5.43
N GLN A 170 13.36 -1.74 5.41
CA GLN A 170 14.77 -1.39 5.26
C GLN A 170 15.25 -1.73 3.85
N TYR A 171 15.24 -0.74 2.95
CA TYR A 171 15.81 -0.89 1.61
C TYR A 171 17.23 -0.32 1.55
N TRP A 172 18.19 -1.14 1.08
CA TRP A 172 19.57 -0.73 0.87
C TRP A 172 19.90 -0.66 -0.62
N GLY A 173 19.77 0.52 -1.20
CA GLY A 173 19.94 0.78 -2.63
C GLY A 173 21.25 0.29 -3.24
N PRO A 174 22.45 0.47 -2.58
CA PRO A 174 23.72 -0.01 -3.15
C PRO A 174 23.82 -1.50 -3.41
N LYS A 175 22.97 -2.30 -2.80
CA LYS A 175 22.89 -3.77 -3.00
C LYS A 175 21.53 -4.21 -3.54
N GLU A 176 20.60 -3.27 -3.76
CA GLU A 176 19.22 -3.56 -4.16
C GLU A 176 18.54 -4.56 -3.22
N MET A 177 18.87 -4.48 -1.94
CA MET A 177 18.39 -5.41 -0.92
C MET A 177 17.31 -4.78 -0.06
N LEU A 178 16.20 -5.52 0.10
CA LEU A 178 15.16 -5.21 1.06
C LEU A 178 15.26 -6.17 2.25
N ALA A 179 15.17 -5.65 3.48
CA ALA A 179 14.97 -6.44 4.68
C ALA A 179 13.67 -6.00 5.37
N VAL A 180 12.78 -6.96 5.65
CA VAL A 180 11.52 -6.74 6.39
C VAL A 180 11.32 -7.81 7.44
N PRO A 181 10.77 -7.48 8.62
CA PRO A 181 10.31 -8.47 9.58
C PRO A 181 9.07 -9.18 9.03
N LEU A 182 8.94 -10.46 9.30
CA LEU A 182 7.78 -11.26 8.94
C LEU A 182 7.40 -12.17 10.09
N SER A 183 6.15 -12.12 10.49
CA SER A 183 5.53 -13.05 11.43
C SER A 183 4.59 -13.96 10.68
N THR A 184 4.74 -15.27 10.87
CA THR A 184 3.88 -16.26 10.22
C THR A 184 3.30 -17.22 11.24
N TYR A 185 2.04 -17.59 11.05
CA TYR A 185 1.41 -18.73 11.69
C TYR A 185 1.26 -19.81 10.66
N ARG A 186 1.63 -21.03 11.03
CA ARG A 186 1.36 -22.21 10.23
C ARG A 186 0.78 -23.29 11.09
N TRP A 187 0.00 -24.09 10.46
CA TRP A 187 -0.52 -25.30 11.03
C TRP A 187 0.50 -26.43 10.92
N VAL A 188 0.74 -27.16 12.01
CA VAL A 188 1.64 -28.31 12.02
C VAL A 188 0.87 -29.52 12.51
N ASP A 189 0.96 -30.61 11.74
CA ASP A 189 0.40 -31.90 12.08
C ASP A 189 1.44 -32.73 12.86
N ASP A 190 1.08 -33.10 14.09
CA ASP A 190 1.89 -33.96 14.95
C ASP A 190 1.57 -35.45 14.72
N SER A 191 1.62 -35.90 13.47
CA SER A 191 1.27 -37.28 13.08
C SER A 191 2.17 -38.39 13.66
N THR A 192 3.07 -38.07 14.59
CA THR A 192 3.94 -39.04 15.25
C THR A 192 3.38 -39.64 16.53
N ASN A 193 2.22 -39.17 17.04
CA ASN A 193 1.59 -39.68 18.23
C ASN A 193 0.17 -40.19 17.91
N GLU A 194 -0.24 -41.31 18.54
CA GLU A 194 -1.55 -41.90 18.42
C GLU A 194 -2.68 -40.93 18.87
N GLY A 195 -3.17 -40.15 17.95
CA GLY A 195 -4.25 -39.18 18.10
C GLY A 195 -4.03 -38.03 17.14
N ASP A 196 -5.09 -37.55 16.47
CA ASP A 196 -5.09 -36.35 15.61
C ASP A 196 -4.69 -35.12 16.45
N SER A 197 -3.41 -34.95 16.69
CA SER A 197 -2.88 -33.76 17.39
C SER A 197 -2.30 -32.80 16.38
N TRP A 198 -2.71 -31.57 16.47
CA TRP A 198 -2.23 -30.46 15.66
C TRP A 198 -1.95 -29.26 16.55
N HIS A 199 -1.01 -28.42 16.12
CA HIS A 199 -0.74 -27.15 16.80
C HIS A 199 -0.42 -26.05 15.80
N TYR A 200 -0.57 -24.80 16.21
CA TYR A 200 -0.06 -23.66 15.47
C TYR A 200 1.38 -23.40 15.84
N GLU A 201 2.24 -23.26 14.84
CA GLU A 201 3.59 -22.77 15.01
C GLU A 201 3.66 -21.29 14.63
N TYR A 202 4.09 -20.46 15.57
CA TYR A 202 4.39 -19.06 15.31
C TYR A 202 5.88 -18.89 15.03
N VAL A 203 6.21 -18.27 13.91
CA VAL A 203 7.59 -17.98 13.52
C VAL A 203 7.74 -16.51 13.23
N SER A 204 8.66 -15.86 13.94
CA SER A 204 9.12 -14.51 13.63
C SER A 204 10.49 -14.57 12.97
N LYS A 205 10.65 -13.92 11.82
CA LYS A 205 11.87 -13.96 11.01
C LYS A 205 12.11 -12.63 10.30
N ALA A 206 13.34 -12.38 9.86
CA ALA A 206 13.65 -11.34 8.91
C ALA A 206 13.71 -11.96 7.51
N ILE A 207 13.01 -11.38 6.56
CA ILE A 207 13.10 -11.74 5.14
C ILE A 207 14.05 -10.76 4.48
N ILE A 208 14.99 -11.29 3.70
CA ILE A 208 15.89 -10.51 2.86
C ILE A 208 15.59 -10.88 1.41
N VAL A 209 15.27 -9.87 0.60
CA VAL A 209 14.97 -9.99 -0.83
C VAL A 209 16.02 -9.20 -1.60
N ASN A 210 16.53 -9.79 -2.68
CA ASN A 210 17.50 -9.18 -3.59
C ASN A 210 17.02 -9.34 -5.02
#